data_ebef69676c59a11df14fb0da44a1e7fe
#
_entry.id   ebef69676c59a11df14fb0da44a1e7fe
#
_cell.length_a   1.000
_cell.length_b   1.000
_cell.length_c   1.000
_cell.angle_alpha   90.00
_cell.angle_beta   90.00
_cell.angle_gamma   90.00
#
_symmetry.space_group_name_H-M   'P 1'
#
loop_
_entity.id
_entity.type
_entity.pdbx_description
1 polymer ?
#
loop_
_entity_poly.entity_id
_entity_poly.type
_entity_poly.pdbx_seq_one_letter_code
_entity_poly.pdbx_strand_id
1 'polypeptide(L)'
;MSTETKPPKKLLPFWPHYALSEFIAWYVMLGVLVTLAALFPAGLEDKANPLLTPEHVKPEWYFLSVYQFLKVAAVFSFLGSEAPRFLGVFLPGVALALLFFLPFLDHVPKRPARQRPVMLALIVIVLLIVIGLTVWGQSS
;
A
#
# COMPACT_ATOMS: atom_id res chain seq x y z
N MET A 1 32.91 -39.97 9.20
CA MET A 1 31.91 -39.34 8.32
C MET A 1 30.62 -39.23 9.13
N SER A 2 30.50 -38.17 9.94
CA SER A 2 29.38 -37.97 10.87
C SER A 2 28.22 -37.34 10.10
N THR A 3 27.19 -38.13 9.86
CA THR A 3 25.91 -37.67 9.31
C THR A 3 25.24 -36.77 10.36
N GLU A 4 25.38 -35.46 10.22
CA GLU A 4 24.57 -34.49 10.95
C GLU A 4 23.09 -34.72 10.61
N THR A 5 22.38 -35.41 11.45
CA THR A 5 20.92 -35.51 11.38
C THR A 5 20.31 -34.16 11.75
N LYS A 6 19.93 -33.42 10.72
CA LYS A 6 19.20 -32.16 10.85
C LYS A 6 17.95 -32.41 11.72
N PRO A 7 17.74 -31.63 12.82
CA PRO A 7 16.61 -31.87 13.69
C PRO A 7 15.29 -31.78 12.90
N PRO A 8 14.31 -32.62 13.22
CA PRO A 8 13.04 -32.66 12.50
C PRO A 8 12.39 -31.27 12.58
N LYS A 9 12.00 -30.73 11.42
CA LYS A 9 11.25 -29.48 11.36
C LYS A 9 9.95 -29.67 12.15
N LYS A 10 9.76 -28.90 13.22
CA LYS A 10 8.47 -28.86 13.94
C LYS A 10 7.41 -28.34 12.97
N LEU A 11 6.64 -29.25 12.40
CA LEU A 11 5.49 -28.92 11.56
C LEU A 11 4.31 -28.63 12.50
N LEU A 12 3.72 -27.46 12.35
CA LEU A 12 2.47 -27.12 13.04
C LEU A 12 1.31 -27.76 12.25
N PRO A 13 0.43 -28.53 12.89
CA PRO A 13 -0.74 -29.08 12.21
C PRO A 13 -1.66 -27.92 11.79
N PHE A 14 -2.20 -28.00 10.58
CA PHE A 14 -3.09 -26.96 10.08
C PHE A 14 -4.31 -26.78 11.01
N TRP A 15 -4.95 -27.88 11.37
CA TRP A 15 -6.10 -27.89 12.28
C TRP A 15 -5.71 -28.58 13.61
N PRO A 16 -6.08 -28.03 14.78
CA PRO A 16 -6.72 -26.72 15.00
C PRO A 16 -5.74 -25.54 15.12
N HIS A 17 -4.43 -25.81 15.29
CA HIS A 17 -3.47 -24.82 15.78
C HIS A 17 -3.26 -23.63 14.82
N TYR A 18 -2.96 -23.90 13.55
CA TYR A 18 -2.74 -22.84 12.58
C TYR A 18 -4.05 -22.08 12.29
N ALA A 19 -5.13 -22.80 11.99
CA ALA A 19 -6.42 -22.22 11.69
C ALA A 19 -6.95 -21.38 12.86
N LEU A 20 -6.81 -21.86 14.10
CA LEU A 20 -7.25 -21.11 15.27
C LEU A 20 -6.46 -19.80 15.47
N SER A 21 -5.15 -19.82 15.24
CA SER A 21 -4.32 -18.61 15.32
C SER A 21 -4.74 -17.56 14.30
N GLU A 22 -5.07 -17.96 13.08
CA GLU A 22 -5.60 -17.09 12.04
C GLU A 22 -6.96 -16.49 12.43
N PHE A 23 -7.88 -17.30 12.92
CA PHE A 23 -9.17 -16.81 13.41
C PHE A 23 -9.05 -15.82 14.56
N ILE A 24 -8.15 -16.07 15.51
CA ILE A 24 -7.88 -15.12 16.60
C ILE A 24 -7.38 -13.80 16.03
N ALA A 25 -6.42 -13.82 15.10
CA ALA A 25 -5.91 -12.62 14.47
C ALA A 25 -7.01 -11.83 13.75
N TRP A 26 -7.89 -12.52 13.01
CA TRP A 26 -9.05 -11.93 12.35
C TRP A 26 -10.03 -11.28 13.33
N TYR A 27 -10.38 -11.96 14.42
CA TYR A 27 -11.32 -11.43 15.43
C TYR A 27 -10.72 -10.22 16.16
N VAL A 28 -9.44 -10.25 16.48
CA VAL A 28 -8.75 -9.10 17.08
C VAL A 28 -8.76 -7.90 16.12
N MET A 29 -8.41 -8.13 14.85
CA MET A 29 -8.43 -7.07 13.84
C MET A 29 -9.84 -6.50 13.63
N LEU A 30 -10.85 -7.35 13.54
CA LEU A 30 -12.24 -6.94 13.42
C LEU A 30 -12.69 -6.14 14.65
N GLY A 31 -12.33 -6.58 15.85
CA GLY A 31 -12.62 -5.86 17.10
C GLY A 31 -12.00 -4.47 17.12
N VAL A 32 -10.75 -4.34 16.68
CA VAL A 32 -10.05 -3.04 16.54
C VAL A 32 -10.78 -2.16 15.53
N LEU A 33 -11.13 -2.69 14.35
CA LEU A 33 -11.86 -1.92 13.31
C LEU A 33 -13.20 -1.42 13.80
N VAL A 34 -14.01 -2.28 14.44
CA VAL A 34 -15.32 -1.89 15.00
C VAL A 34 -15.14 -0.83 16.09
N THR A 35 -14.17 -1.01 16.96
CA THR A 35 -13.88 -0.03 18.02
C THR A 35 -13.47 1.32 17.44
N LEU A 36 -12.58 1.34 16.45
CA LEU A 36 -12.18 2.59 15.79
C LEU A 36 -13.34 3.25 15.05
N ALA A 37 -14.18 2.49 14.36
CA ALA A 37 -15.37 3.02 13.68
C ALA A 37 -16.39 3.59 14.65
N ALA A 38 -16.51 3.02 15.86
CA ALA A 38 -17.40 3.55 16.90
C ALA A 38 -16.83 4.80 17.58
N LEU A 39 -15.52 4.87 17.79
CA LEU A 39 -14.84 6.01 18.42
C LEU A 39 -14.69 7.21 17.47
N PHE A 40 -14.50 6.93 16.19
CA PHE A 40 -14.29 7.94 15.13
C PHE A 40 -15.32 7.73 14.02
N PRO A 41 -16.62 7.99 14.27
CA PRO A 41 -17.63 7.86 13.25
C PRO A 41 -17.36 8.84 12.11
N ALA A 42 -17.53 8.39 10.86
CA ALA A 42 -17.46 9.27 9.70
C ALA A 42 -18.55 10.34 9.80
N GLY A 43 -18.16 11.61 9.74
CA GLY A 43 -19.11 12.72 9.67
C GLY A 43 -19.95 12.64 8.38
N LEU A 44 -21.22 12.93 8.48
CA LEU A 44 -22.06 13.13 7.30
C LEU A 44 -21.90 14.58 6.86
N GLU A 45 -21.63 14.79 5.59
CA GLU A 45 -21.64 16.11 4.96
C GLU A 45 -23.08 16.52 4.62
N ASP A 46 -23.26 17.74 4.10
CA ASP A 46 -24.54 18.24 3.64
C ASP A 46 -25.13 17.34 2.54
N LYS A 47 -26.46 17.42 2.39
CA LYS A 47 -27.20 16.62 1.41
C LYS A 47 -26.62 16.85 0.01
N ALA A 48 -26.23 15.75 -0.66
CA ALA A 48 -25.66 15.78 -2.00
C ALA A 48 -26.57 16.51 -2.99
N ASN A 49 -25.99 17.50 -3.69
CA ASN A 49 -26.65 18.22 -4.77
C ASN A 49 -25.93 17.90 -6.08
N PRO A 50 -26.61 17.25 -7.07
CA PRO A 50 -25.97 16.86 -8.32
C PRO A 50 -25.56 18.05 -9.21
N LEU A 51 -26.08 19.26 -8.92
CA LEU A 51 -25.79 20.46 -9.67
C LEU A 51 -24.69 21.34 -9.04
N LEU A 52 -24.19 20.95 -7.88
CA LEU A 52 -23.21 21.73 -7.12
C LEU A 52 -22.05 20.83 -6.72
N THR A 53 -20.86 21.10 -7.26
CA THR A 53 -19.65 20.43 -6.84
C THR A 53 -19.05 21.22 -5.67
N PRO A 54 -18.88 20.62 -4.48
CA PRO A 54 -18.24 21.28 -3.37
C PRO A 54 -16.82 21.73 -3.75
N GLU A 55 -16.42 22.92 -3.30
CA GLU A 55 -15.06 23.41 -3.48
C GLU A 55 -14.08 22.59 -2.62
N HIS A 56 -12.86 22.38 -3.12
CA HIS A 56 -11.78 21.71 -2.39
C HIS A 56 -12.04 20.25 -1.98
N VAL A 57 -12.84 19.50 -2.77
CA VAL A 57 -13.02 18.08 -2.54
C VAL A 57 -11.66 17.35 -2.65
N LYS A 58 -11.21 16.78 -1.54
CA LYS A 58 -10.00 15.96 -1.48
C LYS A 58 -10.40 14.49 -1.27
N PRO A 59 -9.68 13.55 -1.88
CA PRO A 59 -9.88 12.14 -1.57
C PRO A 59 -9.39 11.83 -0.15
N GLU A 60 -9.83 10.69 0.37
CA GLU A 60 -9.39 10.17 1.65
C GLU A 60 -7.85 9.99 1.71
N TRP A 61 -7.31 10.03 2.91
CA TRP A 61 -5.86 10.03 3.19
C TRP A 61 -5.08 8.94 2.45
N TYR A 62 -5.67 7.74 2.29
CA TYR A 62 -5.03 6.60 1.61
C TYR A 62 -4.88 6.79 0.10
N PHE A 63 -5.65 7.70 -0.49
CA PHE A 63 -5.59 8.01 -1.92
C PHE A 63 -4.85 9.32 -2.23
N LEU A 64 -4.54 10.12 -1.22
CA LEU A 64 -3.90 11.43 -1.39
C LEU A 64 -2.58 11.38 -2.15
N SER A 65 -1.76 10.35 -1.93
CA SER A 65 -0.48 10.20 -2.64
C SER A 65 -0.69 10.02 -4.15
N VAL A 66 -1.66 9.20 -4.55
CA VAL A 66 -1.98 8.98 -5.97
C VAL A 66 -2.61 10.22 -6.59
N TYR A 67 -3.49 10.89 -5.85
CA TYR A 67 -4.11 12.14 -6.29
C TYR A 67 -3.07 13.25 -6.50
N GLN A 68 -2.14 13.41 -5.56
CA GLN A 68 -1.08 14.40 -5.69
C GLN A 68 -0.10 14.04 -6.83
N PHE A 69 0.17 12.75 -7.01
CA PHE A 69 0.95 12.29 -8.16
C PHE A 69 0.27 12.65 -9.49
N LEU A 70 -1.06 12.55 -9.59
CA LEU A 70 -1.82 12.95 -10.77
C LEU A 70 -1.65 14.45 -11.06
N LYS A 71 -1.66 15.31 -10.01
CA LYS A 71 -1.38 16.75 -10.16
C LYS A 71 0.05 17.00 -10.67
N VAL A 72 1.04 16.26 -10.14
CA VAL A 72 2.43 16.33 -10.61
C VAL A 72 2.53 15.88 -12.07
N ALA A 73 1.80 14.84 -12.47
CA ALA A 73 1.76 14.37 -13.85
C ALA A 73 1.24 15.45 -14.81
N ALA A 74 0.42 16.41 -14.34
CA ALA A 74 -0.05 17.53 -15.15
C ALA A 74 1.08 18.45 -15.65
N VAL A 75 2.23 18.49 -14.95
CA VAL A 75 3.42 19.23 -15.39
C VAL A 75 3.93 18.70 -16.75
N PHE A 76 3.68 17.43 -17.06
CA PHE A 76 4.07 16.80 -18.33
C PHE A 76 3.11 17.10 -19.50
N SER A 77 2.20 18.06 -19.35
CA SER A 77 1.29 18.50 -20.44
C SER A 77 2.02 19.00 -21.70
N PHE A 78 3.30 19.39 -21.56
CA PHE A 78 4.15 19.77 -22.70
C PHE A 78 4.44 18.60 -23.68
N LEU A 79 4.25 17.35 -23.25
CA LEU A 79 4.40 16.15 -24.08
C LEU A 79 3.12 15.83 -24.89
N GLY A 80 2.03 16.59 -24.66
CA GLY A 80 0.73 16.40 -25.31
C GLY A 80 -0.41 16.48 -24.28
N SER A 81 -1.60 16.86 -24.75
CA SER A 81 -2.78 17.06 -23.89
C SER A 81 -3.21 15.80 -23.12
N GLU A 82 -2.96 14.62 -23.66
CA GLU A 82 -3.31 13.33 -23.04
C GLU A 82 -2.19 12.73 -22.17
N ALA A 83 -0.97 13.28 -22.26
CA ALA A 83 0.19 12.76 -21.52
C ALA A 83 -0.02 12.75 -20.00
N PRO A 84 -0.59 13.78 -19.34
CA PRO A 84 -0.82 13.77 -17.91
C PRO A 84 -1.78 12.66 -17.46
N ARG A 85 -2.85 12.43 -18.23
CA ARG A 85 -3.83 11.38 -17.94
C ARG A 85 -3.18 10.00 -18.06
N PHE A 86 -2.46 9.78 -19.15
CA PHE A 86 -1.76 8.51 -19.37
C PHE A 86 -0.72 8.25 -18.29
N LEU A 87 0.16 9.19 -18.00
CA LEU A 87 1.19 9.06 -16.98
C LEU A 87 0.60 8.90 -15.58
N GLY A 88 -0.41 9.70 -15.25
CA GLY A 88 -1.05 9.68 -13.94
C GLY A 88 -1.76 8.37 -13.59
N VAL A 89 -2.26 7.65 -14.58
CA VAL A 89 -2.94 6.35 -14.40
C VAL A 89 -1.97 5.19 -14.64
N PHE A 90 -1.18 5.26 -15.69
CA PHE A 90 -0.32 4.15 -16.12
C PHE A 90 0.85 3.90 -15.17
N LEU A 91 1.53 4.97 -14.71
CA LEU A 91 2.69 4.80 -13.83
C LEU A 91 2.34 4.14 -12.48
N PRO A 92 1.32 4.59 -11.74
CA PRO A 92 0.89 3.88 -10.53
C PRO A 92 0.46 2.44 -10.81
N GLY A 93 -0.21 2.19 -11.94
CA GLY A 93 -0.59 0.84 -12.36
C GLY A 93 0.62 -0.06 -12.61
N VAL A 94 1.65 0.46 -13.29
CA VAL A 94 2.93 -0.25 -13.50
C VAL A 94 3.64 -0.49 -12.17
N ALA A 95 3.66 0.49 -11.27
CA ALA A 95 4.27 0.32 -9.95
C ALA A 95 3.60 -0.79 -9.13
N LEU A 96 2.26 -0.87 -9.16
CA LEU A 96 1.51 -1.96 -8.52
C LEU A 96 1.78 -3.30 -9.20
N ALA A 97 1.84 -3.35 -10.53
CA ALA A 97 2.17 -4.56 -11.27
C ALA A 97 3.58 -5.05 -10.92
N LEU A 98 4.57 -4.16 -10.86
CA LEU A 98 5.94 -4.50 -10.45
C LEU A 98 5.97 -5.03 -9.02
N LEU A 99 5.20 -4.44 -8.11
CA LEU A 99 5.08 -4.92 -6.73
C LEU A 99 4.46 -6.32 -6.69
N PHE A 100 3.42 -6.57 -7.49
CA PHE A 100 2.78 -7.88 -7.59
C PHE A 100 3.72 -8.94 -8.16
N PHE A 101 4.49 -8.60 -9.20
CA PHE A 101 5.43 -9.51 -9.83
C PHE A 101 6.80 -9.58 -9.11
N LEU A 102 7.01 -8.78 -8.07
CA LEU A 102 8.27 -8.73 -7.34
C LEU A 102 8.79 -10.10 -6.89
N PRO A 103 7.96 -11.03 -6.35
CA PRO A 103 8.42 -12.36 -5.96
C PRO A 103 8.97 -13.19 -7.13
N PHE A 104 8.50 -12.92 -8.35
CA PHE A 104 8.95 -13.61 -9.57
C PHE A 104 10.20 -12.96 -10.18
N LEU A 105 10.37 -11.66 -9.97
CA LEU A 105 11.53 -10.90 -10.44
C LEU A 105 12.73 -11.04 -9.52
N ASP A 106 12.49 -11.33 -8.25
CA ASP A 106 13.51 -11.40 -7.23
C ASP A 106 14.08 -12.81 -7.08
N HIS A 107 15.17 -13.08 -7.78
CA HIS A 107 15.87 -14.36 -7.77
C HIS A 107 16.95 -14.48 -6.68
N VAL A 108 17.05 -13.50 -5.76
CA VAL A 108 18.08 -13.49 -4.73
C VAL A 108 17.72 -14.45 -3.59
N PRO A 109 18.50 -15.53 -3.34
CA PRO A 109 18.18 -16.52 -2.32
C PRO A 109 18.36 -16.03 -0.88
N LYS A 110 18.97 -14.87 -0.69
CA LYS A 110 19.26 -14.29 0.63
C LYS A 110 18.00 -13.66 1.22
N ARG A 111 17.54 -14.14 2.38
CA ARG A 111 16.36 -13.63 3.07
C ARG A 111 16.61 -12.44 4.00
N PRO A 112 17.76 -12.32 4.73
CA PRO A 112 17.98 -11.23 5.67
C PRO A 112 18.02 -9.86 4.96
N ALA A 113 17.24 -8.89 5.44
CA ALA A 113 17.15 -7.54 4.86
C ALA A 113 18.52 -6.85 4.75
N ARG A 114 19.41 -7.05 5.73
CA ARG A 114 20.77 -6.50 5.73
C ARG A 114 21.63 -6.96 4.55
N GLN A 115 21.31 -8.10 3.96
CA GLN A 115 22.04 -8.65 2.80
C GLN A 115 21.44 -8.19 1.46
N ARG A 116 20.43 -7.31 1.50
CA ARG A 116 19.66 -6.82 0.36
C ARG A 116 19.57 -5.29 0.35
N PRO A 117 20.70 -4.58 0.33
CA PRO A 117 20.71 -3.12 0.50
C PRO A 117 19.95 -2.39 -0.62
N VAL A 118 20.02 -2.87 -1.86
CA VAL A 118 19.31 -2.27 -3.00
C VAL A 118 17.80 -2.37 -2.82
N MET A 119 17.31 -3.54 -2.43
CA MET A 119 15.87 -3.75 -2.20
C MET A 119 15.37 -2.90 -1.03
N LEU A 120 16.14 -2.85 0.05
CA LEU A 120 15.81 -2.03 1.21
C LEU A 120 15.79 -0.53 0.84
N ALA A 121 16.77 -0.07 0.08
CA ALA A 121 16.84 1.31 -0.40
C ALA A 121 15.62 1.66 -1.28
N LEU A 122 15.25 0.79 -2.22
CA LEU A 122 14.05 0.99 -3.06
C LEU A 122 12.78 1.09 -2.23
N ILE A 123 12.58 0.21 -1.25
CA ILE A 123 11.41 0.25 -0.36
C ILE A 123 11.38 1.57 0.41
N VAL A 124 12.51 1.98 0.99
CA VAL A 124 12.60 3.25 1.74
C VAL A 124 12.32 4.45 0.84
N ILE A 125 12.86 4.49 -0.37
CA ILE A 125 12.61 5.58 -1.33
C ILE A 125 11.12 5.63 -1.69
N VAL A 126 10.50 4.51 -2.02
CA VAL A 126 9.06 4.46 -2.35
C VAL A 126 8.22 4.93 -1.17
N LEU A 127 8.52 4.49 0.05
CA LEU A 127 7.82 4.94 1.26
C LEU A 127 7.97 6.44 1.47
N LEU A 128 9.17 7.00 1.30
CA LEU A 128 9.40 8.44 1.44
C LEU A 128 8.63 9.24 0.38
N ILE A 129 8.58 8.76 -0.86
CA ILE A 129 7.77 9.37 -1.92
C ILE A 129 6.28 9.36 -1.56
N VAL A 130 5.75 8.22 -1.14
CA VAL A 130 4.33 8.08 -0.76
C VAL A 130 4.00 9.00 0.41
N ILE A 131 4.81 9.00 1.47
CA ILE A 131 4.62 9.87 2.63
C ILE A 131 4.71 11.34 2.22
N GLY A 132 5.72 11.72 1.45
CA GLY A 132 5.90 13.10 0.98
C GLY A 132 4.72 13.59 0.15
N LEU A 133 4.24 12.78 -0.80
CA LEU A 133 3.05 13.10 -1.60
C LEU A 133 1.78 13.17 -0.76
N THR A 134 1.63 12.30 0.25
CA THR A 134 0.47 12.33 1.16
C THR A 134 0.45 13.61 1.99
N VAL A 135 1.58 13.96 2.61
CA VAL A 135 1.70 15.20 3.40
C VAL A 135 1.46 16.43 2.55
N TRP A 136 2.03 16.46 1.35
CA TRP A 136 1.79 17.57 0.41
C TRP A 136 0.33 17.62 -0.04
N GLY A 137 -0.30 16.46 -0.34
CA GLY A 137 -1.71 16.40 -0.69
C GLY A 137 -2.65 16.89 0.42
N GLN A 138 -2.27 16.68 1.68
CA GLN A 138 -3.01 17.20 2.83
C GLN A 138 -3.00 18.74 2.87
N SER A 139 -1.87 19.36 2.51
CA SER A 139 -1.66 20.82 2.62
C SER A 139 -2.07 21.62 1.36
N SER A 140 -2.34 20.93 0.22
CA SER A 140 -2.64 21.61 -1.07
C SER A 140 -4.13 21.78 -1.40
#